data_3f6bc8323190640eb20f2b672e1cf5b1
#
_entry.id   3f6bc8323190640eb20f2b672e1cf5b1
#
_cell.length_a   1.000
_cell.length_b   1.000
_cell.length_c   1.000
_cell.angle_alpha   90.00
_cell.angle_beta   90.00
_cell.angle_gamma   90.00
#
_symmetry.space_group_name_H-M   'P 1'
#
loop_
_entity.id
_entity.type
_entity.pdbx_description
1 polymer ?
#
loop_
_entity_poly.entity_id
_entity_poly.type
_entity_poly.pdbx_seq_one_letter_code
_entity_poly.pdbx_strand_id
1 'polypeptide(L)'
;MSLYNRVQKKLTEYKETEQRYWDDLKARLTLFKPKLIDYLGVEGMELCDDHDKNKYPIVLVGNKVGEEVEDELVRNFEKVDGQKPSLRFFVQINLSKYNSEIYVKSEIFECLFWGKDDGYTMVICGESVGCRKVTDKTDFTNAFDFIV
;
A
#
# COMPACT_ATOMS: atom_id res chain seq x y z
N MET A 1 28.53 -28.94 -18.76
CA MET A 1 27.98 -28.37 -17.53
C MET A 1 27.47 -29.50 -16.66
N SER A 2 27.88 -29.56 -15.41
CA SER A 2 27.41 -30.59 -14.46
C SER A 2 25.96 -30.38 -14.06
N LEU A 3 25.33 -31.42 -13.54
CA LEU A 3 23.98 -31.32 -13.00
C LEU A 3 23.93 -30.31 -11.84
N TYR A 4 24.96 -30.26 -11.02
CA TYR A 4 25.06 -29.31 -9.93
C TYR A 4 25.05 -27.87 -10.43
N ASN A 5 25.81 -27.56 -11.47
CA ASN A 5 25.83 -26.23 -12.07
C ASN A 5 24.45 -25.86 -12.65
N ARG A 6 23.72 -26.83 -13.22
CA ARG A 6 22.37 -26.57 -13.71
C ARG A 6 21.41 -26.23 -12.58
N VAL A 7 21.52 -26.91 -11.43
CA VAL A 7 20.71 -26.61 -10.26
C VAL A 7 21.03 -25.22 -9.73
N GLN A 8 22.32 -24.87 -9.63
CA GLN A 8 22.74 -23.54 -9.22
C GLN A 8 22.17 -22.45 -10.12
N LYS A 9 22.24 -22.66 -11.44
CA LYS A 9 21.72 -21.71 -12.42
C LYS A 9 20.21 -21.51 -12.26
N LYS A 10 19.45 -22.61 -12.10
CA LYS A 10 18.01 -22.53 -11.90
C LYS A 10 17.64 -21.81 -10.61
N LEU A 11 18.38 -22.04 -9.53
CA LEU A 11 18.15 -21.35 -8.27
C LEU A 11 18.39 -19.86 -8.40
N THR A 12 19.47 -19.47 -9.08
CA THR A 12 19.79 -18.06 -9.32
C THR A 12 18.70 -17.37 -10.15
N GLU A 13 18.23 -18.03 -11.22
CA GLU A 13 17.16 -17.50 -12.08
C GLU A 13 15.86 -17.36 -11.29
N TYR A 14 15.54 -18.32 -10.43
CA TYR A 14 14.34 -18.28 -9.58
C TYR A 14 14.42 -17.08 -8.62
N LYS A 15 15.53 -16.89 -7.93
CA LYS A 15 15.72 -15.78 -7.00
C LYS A 15 15.65 -14.42 -7.68
N GLU A 16 16.23 -14.30 -8.89
CA GLU A 16 16.15 -13.07 -9.68
C GLU A 16 14.73 -12.76 -10.10
N THR A 17 13.95 -13.76 -10.48
CA THR A 17 12.54 -13.61 -10.86
C THR A 17 11.70 -13.18 -9.66
N GLU A 18 11.93 -13.82 -8.51
CA GLU A 18 11.27 -13.46 -7.27
C GLU A 18 11.58 -12.02 -6.86
N GLN A 19 12.85 -11.61 -6.94
CA GLN A 19 13.25 -10.25 -6.61
C GLN A 19 12.60 -9.23 -7.54
N ARG A 20 12.52 -9.50 -8.84
CA ARG A 20 11.83 -8.63 -9.79
C ARG A 20 10.35 -8.46 -9.47
N TYR A 21 9.71 -9.53 -9.04
CA TYR A 21 8.30 -9.49 -8.62
C TYR A 21 8.11 -8.52 -7.45
N TRP A 22 8.92 -8.66 -6.39
CA TRP A 22 8.84 -7.78 -5.23
C TRP A 22 9.18 -6.33 -5.57
N ASP A 23 10.20 -6.13 -6.39
CA ASP A 23 10.60 -4.78 -6.82
C ASP A 23 9.50 -4.10 -7.64
N ASP A 24 8.80 -4.86 -8.48
CA ASP A 24 7.67 -4.35 -9.25
C ASP A 24 6.52 -3.94 -8.34
N LEU A 25 6.13 -4.78 -7.38
CA LEU A 25 5.09 -4.43 -6.43
C LEU A 25 5.43 -3.16 -5.63
N LYS A 26 6.67 -3.06 -5.17
CA LYS A 26 7.12 -1.89 -4.41
C LYS A 26 7.10 -0.63 -5.27
N ALA A 27 7.58 -0.72 -6.50
CA ALA A 27 7.58 0.41 -7.43
C ALA A 27 6.16 0.91 -7.70
N ARG A 28 5.20 -0.01 -7.87
CA ARG A 28 3.79 0.34 -8.08
C ARG A 28 3.19 1.04 -6.85
N LEU A 29 3.44 0.50 -5.67
CA LEU A 29 2.89 1.06 -4.43
C LEU A 29 3.52 2.39 -4.00
N THR A 30 4.69 2.73 -4.51
CA THR A 30 5.33 4.02 -4.22
C THR A 30 4.43 5.21 -4.56
N LEU A 31 3.57 5.05 -5.56
CA LEU A 31 2.64 6.10 -5.99
C LEU A 31 1.27 6.02 -5.29
N PHE A 32 1.03 5.00 -4.47
CA PHE A 32 -0.29 4.78 -3.86
C PHE A 32 -0.69 5.95 -2.95
N LYS A 33 0.16 6.29 -1.99
CA LYS A 33 -0.15 7.37 -1.03
C LYS A 33 -0.34 8.73 -1.70
N PRO A 34 0.57 9.21 -2.57
CA PRO A 34 0.38 10.48 -3.26
C PRO A 34 -0.91 10.52 -4.09
N LYS A 35 -1.23 9.42 -4.77
CA LYS A 35 -2.44 9.34 -5.58
C LYS A 35 -3.70 9.31 -4.73
N LEU A 36 -3.67 8.66 -3.57
CA LEU A 36 -4.80 8.65 -2.65
C LEU A 36 -5.06 10.05 -2.09
N ILE A 37 -4.00 10.76 -1.70
CA ILE A 37 -4.09 12.15 -1.23
C ILE A 37 -4.71 13.04 -2.31
N ASP A 38 -4.28 12.89 -3.55
CA ASP A 38 -4.82 13.63 -4.70
C ASP A 38 -6.28 13.27 -4.95
N TYR A 39 -6.63 11.99 -4.93
CA TYR A 39 -7.99 11.51 -5.11
C TYR A 39 -8.95 12.08 -4.06
N LEU A 40 -8.52 12.15 -2.80
CA LEU A 40 -9.30 12.72 -1.71
C LEU A 40 -9.31 14.25 -1.72
N GLY A 41 -8.41 14.89 -2.47
CA GLY A 41 -8.33 16.36 -2.52
C GLY A 41 -7.83 16.99 -1.23
N VAL A 42 -6.95 16.30 -0.50
CA VAL A 42 -6.49 16.73 0.82
C VAL A 42 -5.01 17.11 0.86
N GLU A 43 -4.41 17.40 -0.29
CA GLU A 43 -3.00 17.78 -0.36
C GLU A 43 -2.73 19.02 0.50
N GLY A 44 -1.71 18.93 1.35
CA GLY A 44 -1.31 20.02 2.24
C GLY A 44 -2.21 20.23 3.45
N MET A 45 -3.27 19.42 3.60
CA MET A 45 -4.19 19.54 4.73
C MET A 45 -3.70 18.73 5.94
N GLU A 46 -3.92 19.30 7.13
CA GLU A 46 -3.65 18.63 8.40
C GLU A 46 -4.81 18.87 9.35
N LEU A 47 -5.01 17.93 10.28
CA LEU A 47 -5.92 18.10 11.40
C LEU A 47 -5.14 18.45 12.65
N CYS A 48 -5.80 19.00 13.65
CA CYS A 48 -5.22 19.31 14.95
C CYS A 48 -6.10 18.76 16.09
N ASP A 49 -5.54 18.63 17.29
CA ASP A 49 -6.34 18.33 18.45
C ASP A 49 -7.01 19.58 19.04
N ASP A 50 -7.90 19.43 20.03
CA ASP A 50 -8.63 20.53 20.66
C ASP A 50 -7.71 21.62 21.27
N HIS A 51 -6.46 21.24 21.55
CA HIS A 51 -5.51 22.12 22.21
C HIS A 51 -4.45 22.67 21.27
N ASP A 52 -4.57 22.41 19.98
CA ASP A 52 -3.65 22.83 18.90
C ASP A 52 -2.19 22.41 19.10
N LYS A 53 -1.95 21.41 19.94
CA LYS A 53 -0.59 20.97 20.26
C LYS A 53 -0.07 19.90 19.32
N ASN A 54 -0.96 19.04 18.82
CA ASN A 54 -0.60 17.94 17.93
C ASN A 54 -1.25 18.13 16.58
N LYS A 55 -0.49 17.85 15.53
CA LYS A 55 -1.01 17.85 14.16
C LYS A 55 -1.10 16.44 13.66
N TYR A 56 -2.15 16.17 12.90
CA TYR A 56 -2.44 14.85 12.34
C TYR A 56 -2.54 14.95 10.82
N PRO A 57 -1.71 14.21 10.06
CA PRO A 57 -1.91 14.12 8.63
C PRO A 57 -3.26 13.44 8.34
N ILE A 58 -3.87 13.78 7.20
CA ILE A 58 -5.14 13.17 6.81
C ILE A 58 -4.95 11.68 6.46
N VAL A 59 -3.86 11.35 5.77
CA VAL A 59 -3.58 10.00 5.28
C VAL A 59 -2.24 9.51 5.80
N LEU A 60 -2.25 8.33 6.41
CA LEU A 60 -1.05 7.57 6.76
C LEU A 60 -1.08 6.25 6.01
N VAL A 61 0.04 5.86 5.44
CA VAL A 61 0.20 4.56 4.75
C VAL A 61 1.47 3.91 5.27
N GLY A 62 1.34 2.74 5.88
CA GLY A 62 2.49 2.08 6.47
C GLY A 62 2.15 0.82 7.22
N ASN A 63 2.83 0.60 8.33
CA ASN A 63 2.66 -0.57 9.18
C ASN A 63 1.84 -0.22 10.42
N LYS A 64 1.03 -1.17 10.87
CA LYS A 64 0.22 -0.97 12.08
C LYS A 64 1.06 -1.24 13.31
N VAL A 65 1.10 -0.26 14.22
CA VAL A 65 1.76 -0.36 15.51
C VAL A 65 0.73 -0.08 16.59
N GLY A 66 0.33 -1.11 17.34
CA GLY A 66 -0.78 -1.00 18.27
C GLY A 66 -2.09 -0.72 17.56
N GLU A 67 -2.75 0.37 17.90
CA GLU A 67 -4.03 0.79 17.32
C GLU A 67 -3.90 1.84 16.21
N GLU A 68 -2.67 2.25 15.89
CA GLU A 68 -2.42 3.29 14.91
C GLU A 68 -1.51 2.80 13.79
N VAL A 69 -1.51 3.53 12.67
CA VAL A 69 -0.64 3.28 11.55
C VAL A 69 0.56 4.21 11.63
N GLU A 70 1.75 3.63 11.60
CA GLU A 70 3.00 4.36 11.46
C GLU A 70 3.33 4.50 9.98
N ASP A 71 3.45 5.75 9.51
CA ASP A 71 3.76 6.04 8.10
C ASP A 71 5.14 5.49 7.77
N GLU A 72 5.22 4.70 6.69
CA GLU A 72 6.43 4.01 6.31
C GLU A 72 6.67 4.08 4.81
N LEU A 73 7.95 3.96 4.43
CA LEU A 73 8.31 3.77 3.04
C LEU A 73 7.89 2.37 2.58
N VAL A 74 7.52 2.26 1.31
CA VAL A 74 7.04 0.98 0.73
C VAL A 74 8.04 -0.16 0.93
N ARG A 75 9.35 0.12 0.92
CA ARG A 75 10.40 -0.89 1.16
C ARG A 75 10.29 -1.57 2.53
N ASN A 76 9.60 -0.93 3.49
CA ASN A 76 9.41 -1.45 4.84
C ASN A 76 8.06 -2.14 5.03
N PHE A 77 7.26 -2.27 3.98
CA PHE A 77 6.01 -3.02 4.06
C PHE A 77 6.28 -4.51 4.23
N GLU A 78 5.39 -5.18 4.94
CA GLU A 78 5.52 -6.61 5.23
C GLU A 78 5.30 -7.45 3.98
N LYS A 79 6.21 -8.39 3.74
CA LYS A 79 6.04 -9.40 2.70
C LYS A 79 5.26 -10.58 3.27
N VAL A 80 4.18 -10.96 2.61
CA VAL A 80 3.37 -12.12 2.97
C VAL A 80 3.57 -13.19 1.93
N ASP A 81 4.22 -14.30 2.30
CA ASP A 81 4.45 -15.44 1.41
C ASP A 81 3.19 -16.29 1.29
N GLY A 82 3.11 -17.07 0.23
CA GLY A 82 2.00 -17.98 -0.01
C GLY A 82 1.75 -18.18 -1.50
N GLN A 83 0.57 -18.69 -1.85
CA GLN A 83 0.18 -18.88 -3.25
C GLN A 83 0.07 -17.56 -4.00
N LYS A 84 -0.25 -16.48 -3.29
CA LYS A 84 -0.32 -15.12 -3.81
C LYS A 84 0.58 -14.22 -2.96
N PRO A 85 1.90 -14.21 -3.25
CA PRO A 85 2.82 -13.38 -2.49
C PRO A 85 2.40 -11.91 -2.56
N SER A 86 2.24 -11.27 -1.41
CA SER A 86 1.64 -9.95 -1.31
C SER A 86 2.47 -9.02 -0.43
N LEU A 87 2.37 -7.72 -0.68
CA LEU A 87 2.80 -6.70 0.28
C LEU A 87 1.62 -6.31 1.15
N ARG A 88 1.81 -6.38 2.47
CA ARG A 88 0.81 -5.94 3.44
C ARG A 88 1.14 -4.53 3.90
N PHE A 89 0.13 -3.69 3.91
CA PHE A 89 0.24 -2.35 4.48
C PHE A 89 -1.12 -1.91 5.02
N PHE A 90 -1.11 -0.83 5.76
CA PHE A 90 -2.33 -0.28 6.35
C PHE A 90 -2.50 1.16 5.91
N VAL A 91 -3.73 1.54 5.67
CA VAL A 91 -4.11 2.92 5.36
C VAL A 91 -4.92 3.44 6.54
N GLN A 92 -4.50 4.58 7.08
CA GLN A 92 -5.25 5.27 8.11
C GLN A 92 -5.72 6.60 7.55
N ILE A 93 -7.01 6.86 7.67
CA ILE A 93 -7.59 8.15 7.29
C ILE A 93 -8.09 8.81 8.56
N ASN A 94 -7.53 9.96 8.89
CA ASN A 94 -7.93 10.75 10.04
C ASN A 94 -9.04 11.70 9.64
N LEU A 95 -10.09 11.74 10.44
CA LEU A 95 -11.31 12.45 10.13
C LEU A 95 -11.64 13.51 11.17
N SER A 96 -12.16 14.63 10.69
CA SER A 96 -12.78 15.68 11.49
C SER A 96 -14.27 15.75 11.19
N LYS A 97 -15.00 16.58 11.94
CA LYS A 97 -16.36 16.92 11.56
C LYS A 97 -16.34 17.82 10.31
N TYR A 98 -17.45 17.82 9.58
CA TYR A 98 -17.60 18.67 8.41
C TYR A 98 -17.27 20.14 8.75
N ASN A 99 -16.47 20.76 7.90
CA ASN A 99 -15.98 22.14 8.09
C ASN A 99 -15.18 22.38 9.37
N SER A 100 -14.54 21.34 9.92
CA SER A 100 -13.66 21.47 11.08
C SER A 100 -12.28 20.88 10.77
N GLU A 101 -11.24 21.40 11.40
CA GLU A 101 -9.88 20.88 11.33
C GLU A 101 -9.51 20.09 12.59
N ILE A 102 -10.46 19.88 13.50
CA ILE A 102 -10.22 19.18 14.76
C ILE A 102 -10.40 17.68 14.54
N TYR A 103 -9.36 16.91 14.87
CA TYR A 103 -9.37 15.45 14.78
C TYR A 103 -10.47 14.86 15.67
N VAL A 104 -11.24 13.93 15.09
CA VAL A 104 -12.31 13.23 15.79
C VAL A 104 -12.04 11.74 15.89
N LYS A 105 -11.76 11.08 14.76
CA LYS A 105 -11.53 9.63 14.71
C LYS A 105 -10.69 9.22 13.52
N SER A 106 -10.22 7.97 13.55
CA SER A 106 -9.47 7.36 12.45
C SER A 106 -10.23 6.15 11.91
N GLU A 107 -10.15 5.96 10.60
CA GLU A 107 -10.52 4.72 9.93
C GLU A 107 -9.25 4.04 9.43
N ILE A 108 -9.09 2.75 9.74
CA ILE A 108 -7.90 1.98 9.36
C ILE A 108 -8.32 0.82 8.45
N PHE A 109 -7.62 0.67 7.33
CA PHE A 109 -7.87 -0.37 6.33
C PHE A 109 -6.61 -1.23 6.18
N GLU A 110 -6.76 -2.55 6.35
CA GLU A 110 -5.70 -3.50 6.01
C GLU A 110 -5.71 -3.74 4.51
N CYS A 111 -4.54 -3.63 3.87
CA CYS A 111 -4.39 -3.84 2.45
C CYS A 111 -3.33 -4.90 2.16
N LEU A 112 -3.64 -5.80 1.21
CA LEU A 112 -2.70 -6.75 0.63
C LEU A 112 -2.65 -6.48 -0.87
N PHE A 113 -1.46 -6.33 -1.42
CA PHE A 113 -1.27 -6.00 -2.83
C PHE A 113 -0.42 -7.09 -3.50
N TRP A 114 -0.94 -7.66 -4.58
CA TRP A 114 -0.25 -8.70 -5.34
C TRP A 114 -0.50 -8.56 -6.84
N GLY A 115 0.40 -9.13 -7.62
CA GLY A 115 0.37 -9.00 -9.08
C GLY A 115 0.08 -10.31 -9.79
N LYS A 116 -0.56 -10.20 -10.94
CA LYS A 116 -0.73 -11.26 -11.95
C LYS A 116 -0.19 -10.75 -13.28
N ASP A 117 -0.18 -11.63 -14.29
CA ASP A 117 0.33 -11.31 -15.63
C ASP A 117 -0.33 -10.07 -16.25
N ASP A 118 -1.62 -9.87 -15.99
CA ASP A 118 -2.41 -8.82 -16.65
C ASP A 118 -2.74 -7.61 -15.76
N GLY A 119 -2.30 -7.61 -14.52
CA GLY A 119 -2.63 -6.52 -13.61
C GLY A 119 -2.37 -6.86 -12.15
N TYR A 120 -3.05 -6.15 -11.28
CA TYR A 120 -2.83 -6.25 -9.84
C TYR A 120 -4.16 -6.41 -9.12
N THR A 121 -4.10 -7.02 -7.95
CA THR A 121 -5.25 -7.12 -7.06
C THR A 121 -4.86 -6.55 -5.71
N MET A 122 -5.76 -5.75 -5.15
CA MET A 122 -5.65 -5.27 -3.78
C MET A 122 -6.77 -5.88 -2.95
N VAL A 123 -6.42 -6.52 -1.84
CA VAL A 123 -7.40 -7.03 -0.89
C VAL A 123 -7.50 -6.02 0.24
N ILE A 124 -8.65 -5.37 0.37
CA ILE A 124 -8.89 -4.32 1.37
C ILE A 124 -9.89 -4.85 2.38
N CYS A 125 -9.44 -5.03 3.63
CA CYS A 125 -10.28 -5.59 4.70
C CYS A 125 -10.98 -6.89 4.29
N GLY A 126 -10.26 -7.75 3.55
CA GLY A 126 -10.77 -9.04 3.08
C GLY A 126 -11.49 -9.03 1.73
N GLU A 127 -11.73 -7.86 1.13
CA GLU A 127 -12.40 -7.72 -0.15
C GLU A 127 -11.40 -7.50 -1.29
N SER A 128 -11.51 -8.28 -2.36
CA SER A 128 -10.61 -8.19 -3.51
C SER A 128 -11.06 -7.12 -4.50
N VAL A 129 -10.14 -6.24 -4.86
CA VAL A 129 -10.38 -5.16 -5.82
C VAL A 129 -9.31 -5.20 -6.91
N GLY A 130 -9.73 -5.21 -8.16
CA GLY A 130 -8.81 -5.19 -9.29
C GLY A 130 -8.21 -3.81 -9.51
N CYS A 131 -6.91 -3.76 -9.78
CA CYS A 131 -6.17 -2.55 -10.12
C CYS A 131 -5.55 -2.72 -11.51
N ARG A 132 -5.88 -1.82 -12.43
CA ARG A 132 -5.43 -1.93 -13.81
C ARG A 132 -3.95 -1.56 -13.96
N LYS A 133 -3.25 -2.33 -14.77
CA LYS A 133 -1.89 -2.00 -15.17
C LYS A 133 -1.95 -1.08 -16.37
N VAL A 134 -1.39 0.12 -16.23
CA VAL A 134 -1.28 1.08 -17.31
C VAL A 134 0.22 1.35 -17.52
N THR A 135 0.87 0.62 -18.43
CA THR A 135 2.31 0.64 -18.68
C THR A 135 3.12 0.42 -17.40
N ASP A 136 3.91 1.39 -16.96
CA ASP A 136 4.67 1.36 -15.70
C ASP A 136 3.89 1.91 -14.50
N LYS A 137 2.62 2.27 -14.69
CA LYS A 137 1.75 2.82 -13.66
C LYS A 137 0.63 1.84 -13.31
N THR A 138 0.08 1.99 -12.13
CA THR A 138 -1.07 1.22 -11.68
C THR A 138 -2.24 2.16 -11.42
N ASP A 139 -3.41 1.80 -11.94
CA ASP A 139 -4.64 2.53 -11.69
C ASP A 139 -5.30 2.00 -10.42
N PHE A 140 -5.24 2.78 -9.34
CA PHE A 140 -5.80 2.43 -8.04
C PHE A 140 -7.24 2.95 -7.85
N THR A 141 -7.89 3.48 -8.88
CA THR A 141 -9.21 4.10 -8.76
C THR A 141 -10.23 3.19 -8.08
N ASN A 142 -10.28 1.90 -8.46
CA ASN A 142 -11.21 0.95 -7.86
C ASN A 142 -10.93 0.75 -6.37
N ALA A 143 -9.66 0.70 -5.98
CA ALA A 143 -9.28 0.58 -4.57
C ALA A 143 -9.67 1.84 -3.78
N PHE A 144 -9.46 3.01 -4.35
CA PHE A 144 -9.83 4.28 -3.73
C PHE A 144 -11.35 4.41 -3.58
N ASP A 145 -12.10 4.01 -4.60
CA ASP A 145 -13.58 3.99 -4.55
C ASP A 145 -14.08 3.07 -3.43
N PHE A 146 -13.40 1.97 -3.20
CA PHE A 146 -13.74 1.04 -2.12
C PHE A 146 -13.47 1.64 -0.74
N ILE A 147 -12.35 2.34 -0.58
CA ILE A 147 -11.96 2.99 0.68
C ILE A 147 -12.91 4.16 1.01
N VAL A 148 -13.30 4.90 0.01
CA VAL A 148 -14.19 6.06 0.14
C VAL A 148 -15.64 5.64 0.04
#